data_773032b29d769fff155c87686f7377ed
#
_entry.id   773032b29d769fff155c87686f7377ed
#
_cell.length_a   1.000
_cell.length_b   1.000
_cell.length_c   1.000
_cell.angle_alpha   90.00
_cell.angle_beta   90.00
_cell.angle_gamma   90.00
#
_symmetry.space_group_name_H-M   'P 1'
#
loop_
_entity.id
_entity.type
_entity.pdbx_description
1 polymer ?
#
loop_
_entity_poly.entity_id
_entity_poly.type
_entity_poly.pdbx_seq_one_letter_code
_entity_poly.pdbx_strand_id
1 'polypeptide(L)'
;MSKVDIISGFLGAGKTTLIKKLIKESLGNEKVVLIENEFGEIGIDGTFLKDSGVTINEMNSGCICCSLVGDFETSLKEVLDTYHPDRVIIEPSGVGKLSDVIKAVSTVNSDEMELDNFITVVDAKKCRMYTKNFGEFYNNQVEHASLIVLSRSQDLTEFQLKECLDILKGLNDHSPIITTAWDKLNGLD
;
A
#
# COMPACT_ATOMS: atom_id res chain seq x y z
N MET A 1 6.38 8.63 18.17
CA MET A 1 5.77 7.33 17.78
C MET A 1 5.55 7.38 16.28
N SER A 2 6.20 6.51 15.55
CA SER A 2 6.13 6.47 14.09
C SER A 2 4.82 5.84 13.62
N LYS A 3 4.15 6.44 12.65
CA LYS A 3 2.98 5.84 12.00
C LYS A 3 3.42 4.87 10.91
N VAL A 4 2.77 3.73 10.81
CA VAL A 4 3.04 2.73 9.78
C VAL A 4 1.80 2.55 8.91
N ASP A 5 1.94 2.84 7.61
CA ASP A 5 0.91 2.63 6.61
C ASP A 5 1.31 1.51 5.65
N ILE A 6 0.40 0.60 5.37
CA ILE A 6 0.59 -0.44 4.36
C ILE A 6 -0.23 -0.06 3.13
N ILE A 7 0.43 0.11 1.97
CA ILE A 7 -0.23 0.43 0.69
C ILE A 7 -0.13 -0.79 -0.22
N SER A 8 -1.13 -1.64 -0.13
CA SER A 8 -1.29 -2.87 -0.89
C SER A 8 -2.09 -2.66 -2.19
N GLY A 9 -2.18 -3.69 -2.98
CA GLY A 9 -2.92 -3.72 -4.24
C GLY A 9 -2.25 -4.62 -5.26
N PHE A 10 -3.04 -5.17 -6.17
CA PHE A 10 -2.56 -6.13 -7.16
C PHE A 10 -1.57 -5.51 -8.16
N LEU A 11 -0.92 -6.34 -8.96
CA LEU A 11 0.09 -5.92 -9.95
C LEU A 11 -0.46 -4.83 -10.87
N GLY A 12 0.28 -3.73 -10.99
CA GLY A 12 -0.07 -2.59 -11.85
C GLY A 12 -1.31 -1.80 -11.43
N ALA A 13 -1.81 -1.97 -10.19
CA ALA A 13 -2.97 -1.23 -9.67
C ALA A 13 -2.70 0.27 -9.50
N GLY A 14 -1.43 0.67 -9.37
CA GLY A 14 -1.03 2.07 -9.20
C GLY A 14 -0.54 2.42 -7.79
N LYS A 15 -0.12 1.46 -6.98
CA LYS A 15 0.40 1.67 -5.62
C LYS A 15 1.46 2.76 -5.55
N THR A 16 2.54 2.57 -6.29
CA THR A 16 3.66 3.52 -6.37
C THR A 16 3.21 4.93 -6.81
N THR A 17 2.22 5.03 -7.71
CA THR A 17 1.67 6.32 -8.14
C THR A 17 0.90 7.00 -7.01
N LEU A 18 0.12 6.25 -6.23
CA LEU A 18 -0.58 6.77 -5.05
C LEU A 18 0.43 7.22 -3.99
N ILE A 19 1.45 6.41 -3.70
CA ILE A 19 2.51 6.74 -2.75
C ILE A 19 3.20 8.07 -3.12
N LYS A 20 3.61 8.21 -4.38
CA LYS A 20 4.22 9.46 -4.88
C LYS A 20 3.31 10.67 -4.71
N LYS A 21 2.01 10.49 -4.94
CA LYS A 21 1.01 11.54 -4.76
C LYS A 21 0.87 11.94 -3.28
N LEU A 22 0.74 10.96 -2.38
CA LEU A 22 0.64 11.21 -0.93
C LEU A 22 1.89 11.92 -0.40
N ILE A 23 3.06 11.46 -0.76
CA ILE A 23 4.33 12.09 -0.37
C ILE A 23 4.38 13.56 -0.81
N LYS A 24 3.99 13.81 -2.05
CA LYS A 24 4.06 15.17 -2.63
C LYS A 24 3.03 16.12 -2.03
N GLU A 25 1.81 15.64 -1.76
CA GLU A 25 0.67 16.51 -1.45
C GLU A 25 0.34 16.59 0.04
N SER A 26 0.65 15.53 0.81
CA SER A 26 0.22 15.43 2.21
C SER A 26 1.36 15.27 3.19
N LEU A 27 2.41 14.55 2.81
CA LEU A 27 3.45 14.10 3.72
C LEU A 27 4.75 14.91 3.61
N GLY A 28 4.74 16.01 2.86
CA GLY A 28 5.95 16.82 2.60
C GLY A 28 6.63 17.43 3.84
N ASN A 29 5.94 17.47 4.97
CA ASN A 29 6.48 17.94 6.24
C ASN A 29 6.86 16.81 7.22
N GLU A 30 6.60 15.55 6.86
CA GLU A 30 6.92 14.36 7.65
C GLU A 30 8.23 13.75 7.16
N LYS A 31 8.99 13.18 8.10
CA LYS A 31 10.15 12.35 7.78
C LYS A 31 9.64 10.96 7.42
N VAL A 32 9.51 10.69 6.12
CA VAL A 32 8.93 9.46 5.60
C VAL A 32 10.03 8.50 5.19
N VAL A 33 9.90 7.23 5.59
CA VAL A 33 10.68 6.10 5.07
C VAL A 33 9.74 5.20 4.27
N LEU A 34 10.13 4.87 3.04
CA LEU A 34 9.43 3.93 2.17
C LEU A 34 10.17 2.59 2.15
N ILE A 35 9.45 1.52 2.49
CA ILE A 35 9.90 0.14 2.39
C ILE A 35 9.19 -0.51 1.21
N GLU A 36 9.93 -0.82 0.15
CA GLU A 36 9.43 -1.49 -1.03
C GLU A 36 9.85 -2.94 -1.05
N ASN A 37 8.91 -3.82 -1.39
CA ASN A 37 9.17 -5.24 -1.57
C ASN A 37 8.75 -5.64 -2.99
N GLU A 38 9.61 -5.38 -3.96
CA GLU A 38 9.44 -5.85 -5.34
C GLU A 38 10.39 -7.00 -5.69
N PHE A 39 9.84 -7.99 -6.40
CA PHE A 39 10.62 -9.00 -7.09
C PHE A 39 11.17 -8.40 -8.39
N GLY A 40 12.47 -8.09 -8.41
CA GLY A 40 13.23 -7.83 -9.63
C GLY A 40 13.07 -6.42 -10.22
N GLU A 41 14.20 -5.74 -10.24
CA GLU A 41 14.58 -4.56 -11.02
C GLU A 41 13.64 -3.34 -11.10
N ILE A 42 14.21 -2.22 -10.66
CA ILE A 42 13.80 -0.82 -10.78
C ILE A 42 12.85 -0.36 -9.68
N GLY A 43 13.45 -0.05 -8.53
CA GLY A 43 12.87 0.82 -7.51
C GLY A 43 12.41 2.16 -8.10
N ILE A 44 11.53 2.83 -7.40
CA ILE A 44 11.16 4.24 -7.65
C ILE A 44 12.44 5.01 -7.94
N ASP A 45 12.44 5.85 -8.99
CA ASP A 45 13.54 6.78 -9.27
C ASP A 45 14.00 7.45 -7.98
N GLY A 46 15.06 6.91 -7.37
CA GLY A 46 15.61 7.39 -6.12
C GLY A 46 16.00 8.89 -6.15
N THR A 47 16.03 9.47 -7.35
CA THR A 47 16.22 10.89 -7.61
C THR A 47 15.00 11.72 -7.24
N PHE A 48 13.78 11.25 -7.55
CA PHE A 48 12.56 12.01 -7.28
C PHE A 48 12.25 12.13 -5.78
N LEU A 49 12.55 11.08 -5.02
CA LEU A 49 12.26 11.05 -3.58
C LEU A 49 13.38 11.68 -2.74
N LYS A 50 14.63 11.70 -3.24
CA LYS A 50 15.73 12.43 -2.59
C LYS A 50 15.48 13.94 -2.52
N ASP A 51 14.85 14.51 -3.55
CA ASP A 51 14.52 15.93 -3.58
C ASP A 51 13.33 16.31 -2.66
N SER A 52 12.52 15.32 -2.26
CA SER A 52 11.38 15.51 -1.35
C SER A 52 11.66 15.19 0.12
N GLY A 53 12.91 14.88 0.49
CA GLY A 53 13.29 14.55 1.87
C GLY A 53 12.90 13.16 2.34
N VAL A 54 12.44 12.30 1.42
CA VAL A 54 12.05 10.91 1.71
C VAL A 54 13.27 9.99 1.65
N THR A 55 13.45 9.17 2.65
CA THR A 55 14.45 8.11 2.66
C THR A 55 13.84 6.83 2.11
N ILE A 56 14.42 6.27 1.04
CA ILE A 56 14.01 4.99 0.48
C ILE A 56 14.90 3.91 1.07
N ASN A 57 14.30 2.89 1.65
CA ASN A 57 14.99 1.69 2.07
C ASN A 57 14.48 0.53 1.20
N GLU A 58 15.28 0.13 0.21
CA GLU A 58 15.01 -1.03 -0.63
C GLU A 58 15.41 -2.29 0.14
N MET A 59 14.42 -3.09 0.53
CA MET A 59 14.70 -4.39 1.13
C MET A 59 14.94 -5.43 0.03
N ASN A 60 16.20 -5.64 -0.30
CA ASN A 60 16.64 -6.66 -1.28
C ASN A 60 16.55 -8.11 -0.78
N SER A 61 15.99 -8.36 0.39
CA SER A 61 15.99 -9.67 1.07
C SER A 61 14.64 -10.37 1.00
N GLY A 62 14.28 -10.89 -0.19
CA GLY A 62 13.17 -11.83 -0.31
C GLY A 62 11.77 -11.22 -0.06
N CYS A 63 10.74 -11.94 -0.51
CA CYS A 63 9.34 -11.54 -0.31
C CYS A 63 8.98 -11.51 1.19
N ILE A 64 8.35 -10.44 1.69
CA ILE A 64 7.76 -10.38 3.05
C ILE A 64 6.84 -11.60 3.30
N CYS A 65 6.23 -12.14 2.25
CA CYS A 65 5.37 -13.31 2.32
C CYS A 65 6.09 -14.65 2.35
N CYS A 66 7.39 -14.74 1.99
CA CYS A 66 8.07 -16.02 1.77
C CYS A 66 9.30 -16.24 2.65
N SER A 67 9.91 -15.20 3.21
CA SER A 67 11.12 -15.32 4.02
C SER A 67 10.89 -14.72 5.40
N LEU A 68 10.80 -15.61 6.38
CA LEU A 68 11.06 -15.36 7.80
C LEU A 68 10.54 -14.01 8.33
N VAL A 69 9.38 -14.05 8.96
CA VAL A 69 8.81 -12.95 9.77
C VAL A 69 9.89 -12.25 10.63
N GLY A 70 10.93 -12.98 11.08
CA GLY A 70 12.04 -12.44 11.85
C GLY A 70 12.94 -11.46 11.10
N ASP A 71 13.16 -11.65 9.80
CA ASP A 71 14.02 -10.75 9.02
C ASP A 71 13.31 -9.40 8.79
N PHE A 72 11.99 -9.44 8.58
CA PHE A 72 11.18 -8.24 8.42
C PHE A 72 11.08 -7.44 9.74
N GLU A 73 10.85 -8.12 10.86
CA GLU A 73 10.83 -7.51 12.18
C GLU A 73 12.14 -6.78 12.48
N THR A 74 13.26 -7.46 12.22
CA THR A 74 14.61 -6.90 12.44
C THR A 74 14.82 -5.66 11.57
N SER A 75 14.48 -5.74 10.28
CA SER A 75 14.66 -4.64 9.36
C SER A 75 13.76 -3.45 9.68
N LEU A 76 12.51 -3.67 10.10
CA LEU A 76 11.62 -2.58 10.50
C LEU A 76 12.13 -1.90 11.78
N LYS A 77 12.62 -2.66 12.76
CA LYS A 77 13.27 -2.10 13.95
C LYS A 77 14.51 -1.28 13.60
N GLU A 78 15.36 -1.79 12.72
CA GLU A 78 16.55 -1.06 12.25
C GLU A 78 16.19 0.27 11.58
N VAL A 79 15.11 0.28 10.80
CA VAL A 79 14.58 1.51 10.18
C VAL A 79 14.12 2.52 11.24
N LEU A 80 13.36 2.05 12.24
CA LEU A 80 12.88 2.90 13.33
C LEU A 80 14.06 3.47 14.14
N ASP A 81 15.01 2.62 14.53
CA ASP A 81 16.17 3.01 15.35
C ASP A 81 17.15 3.92 14.60
N THR A 82 17.34 3.71 13.30
CA THR A 82 18.33 4.45 12.51
C THR A 82 17.79 5.80 12.05
N TYR A 83 16.55 5.80 11.58
CA TYR A 83 15.99 6.97 10.90
C TYR A 83 15.06 7.79 11.79
N HIS A 84 14.50 7.22 12.86
CA HIS A 84 13.47 7.87 13.70
C HIS A 84 12.42 8.59 12.85
N PRO A 85 11.72 7.88 11.95
CA PRO A 85 10.78 8.50 11.01
C PRO A 85 9.50 8.93 11.73
N ASP A 86 8.81 9.94 11.17
CA ASP A 86 7.45 10.26 11.57
C ASP A 86 6.47 9.23 11.00
N ARG A 87 6.80 8.70 9.80
CA ARG A 87 5.96 7.73 9.08
C ARG A 87 6.80 6.71 8.29
N VAL A 88 6.36 5.47 8.34
CA VAL A 88 6.86 4.37 7.50
C VAL A 88 5.75 3.95 6.55
N ILE A 89 6.00 3.98 5.25
CA ILE A 89 5.11 3.43 4.23
C ILE A 89 5.68 2.10 3.77
N ILE A 90 4.85 1.06 3.80
CA ILE A 90 5.22 -0.28 3.32
C ILE A 90 4.43 -0.55 2.03
N GLU A 91 5.14 -0.75 0.92
CA GLU A 91 4.59 -1.22 -0.34
C GLU A 91 4.92 -2.69 -0.53
N PRO A 92 4.00 -3.62 -0.21
CA PRO A 92 4.24 -5.05 -0.41
C PRO A 92 4.10 -5.43 -1.88
N SER A 93 4.65 -6.60 -2.23
CA SER A 93 4.46 -7.19 -3.57
C SER A 93 2.99 -7.26 -3.96
N GLY A 94 2.69 -6.99 -5.24
CA GLY A 94 1.33 -7.04 -5.76
C GLY A 94 0.67 -8.43 -5.71
N VAL A 95 1.45 -9.49 -5.48
CA VAL A 95 0.96 -10.87 -5.27
C VAL A 95 1.06 -11.31 -3.80
N GLY A 96 1.30 -10.37 -2.87
CA GLY A 96 1.29 -10.63 -1.43
C GLY A 96 -0.12 -10.57 -0.84
N LYS A 97 -0.38 -11.37 0.20
CA LYS A 97 -1.59 -11.24 1.02
C LYS A 97 -1.42 -10.10 2.01
N LEU A 98 -2.37 -9.18 2.04
CA LEU A 98 -2.34 -8.05 2.98
C LEU A 98 -2.40 -8.54 4.43
N SER A 99 -3.17 -9.59 4.70
CA SER A 99 -3.25 -10.21 6.04
C SER A 99 -1.91 -10.66 6.58
N ASP A 100 -1.02 -11.18 5.71
CA ASP A 100 0.30 -11.65 6.13
C ASP A 100 1.23 -10.47 6.46
N VAL A 101 1.14 -9.40 5.69
CA VAL A 101 1.90 -8.15 5.94
C VAL A 101 1.44 -7.49 7.23
N ILE A 102 0.11 -7.35 7.44
CA ILE A 102 -0.45 -6.82 8.69
C ILE A 102 0.04 -7.64 9.88
N LYS A 103 -0.01 -8.97 9.78
CA LYS A 103 0.47 -9.86 10.84
C LYS A 103 1.96 -9.66 11.10
N ALA A 104 2.79 -9.60 10.06
CA ALA A 104 4.22 -9.39 10.20
C ALA A 104 4.56 -8.06 10.88
N VAL A 105 3.89 -6.97 10.50
CA VAL A 105 4.05 -5.65 11.15
C VAL A 105 3.57 -5.70 12.61
N SER A 106 2.43 -6.34 12.87
CA SER A 106 1.84 -6.44 14.23
C SER A 106 2.68 -7.26 15.20
N THR A 107 3.59 -8.14 14.71
CA THR A 107 4.52 -8.88 15.57
C THR A 107 5.69 -8.04 16.05
N VAL A 108 5.95 -6.91 15.40
CA VAL A 108 6.99 -5.97 15.83
C VAL A 108 6.52 -5.29 17.10
N ASN A 109 7.01 -5.80 18.24
CA ASN A 109 6.67 -5.24 19.54
C ASN A 109 7.55 -4.01 19.79
N SER A 110 7.04 -2.84 19.45
CA SER A 110 7.71 -1.56 19.67
C SER A 110 6.70 -0.53 20.14
N ASP A 111 6.97 0.09 21.29
CA ASP A 111 6.20 1.24 21.79
C ASP A 111 6.46 2.51 20.94
N GLU A 112 7.36 2.41 19.95
CA GLU A 112 7.77 3.51 19.09
C GLU A 112 6.97 3.61 17.78
N MET A 113 6.11 2.63 17.49
CA MET A 113 5.31 2.62 16.27
C MET A 113 3.82 2.32 16.51
N GLU A 114 2.99 2.83 15.61
CA GLU A 114 1.56 2.56 15.53
C GLU A 114 1.20 2.17 14.09
N LEU A 115 0.51 1.05 13.93
CA LEU A 115 -0.03 0.62 12.65
C LEU A 115 -1.31 1.44 12.37
N ASP A 116 -1.21 2.40 11.43
CA ASP A 116 -2.24 3.43 11.21
C ASP A 116 -3.24 3.00 10.12
N ASN A 117 -2.79 2.73 8.88
CA ASN A 117 -3.68 2.44 7.76
C ASN A 117 -3.27 1.20 6.96
N PHE A 118 -4.29 0.49 6.44
CA PHE A 118 -4.15 -0.62 5.49
C PHE A 118 -4.91 -0.27 4.22
N ILE A 119 -4.22 0.35 3.27
CA ILE A 119 -4.83 0.84 2.04
C ILE A 119 -4.67 -0.21 0.95
N THR A 120 -5.75 -0.53 0.24
CA THR A 120 -5.69 -1.35 -0.97
C THR A 120 -6.04 -0.53 -2.20
N VAL A 121 -5.08 -0.44 -3.12
CA VAL A 121 -5.29 0.19 -4.44
C VAL A 121 -5.89 -0.84 -5.39
N VAL A 122 -7.03 -0.50 -5.98
CA VAL A 122 -7.78 -1.37 -6.89
C VAL A 122 -7.85 -0.74 -8.29
N ASP A 123 -7.34 -1.44 -9.30
CA ASP A 123 -7.59 -1.10 -10.70
C ASP A 123 -9.06 -1.38 -11.03
N ALA A 124 -9.87 -0.32 -11.10
CA ALA A 124 -11.32 -0.43 -11.29
C ALA A 124 -11.69 -1.12 -12.63
N LYS A 125 -10.83 -0.99 -13.67
CA LYS A 125 -11.06 -1.64 -14.98
C LYS A 125 -10.88 -3.16 -14.94
N LYS A 126 -10.09 -3.65 -13.99
CA LYS A 126 -9.70 -5.06 -13.88
C LYS A 126 -10.32 -5.79 -12.69
N CYS A 127 -11.09 -5.08 -11.85
CA CYS A 127 -11.68 -5.61 -10.63
C CYS A 127 -12.35 -6.97 -10.83
N ARG A 128 -13.33 -7.07 -11.75
CA ARG A 128 -14.05 -8.31 -12.05
C ARG A 128 -13.12 -9.46 -12.49
N MET A 129 -12.15 -9.15 -13.34
CA MET A 129 -11.20 -10.13 -13.86
C MET A 129 -10.30 -10.67 -12.74
N TYR A 130 -9.78 -9.76 -11.90
CA TYR A 130 -8.85 -10.13 -10.84
C TYR A 130 -9.53 -10.90 -9.70
N THR A 131 -10.74 -10.51 -9.31
CA THR A 131 -11.55 -11.24 -8.33
C THR A 131 -11.76 -12.69 -8.76
N LYS A 132 -12.02 -12.91 -10.05
CA LYS A 132 -12.30 -14.25 -10.57
C LYS A 132 -11.04 -15.11 -10.73
N ASN A 133 -9.93 -14.53 -11.19
CA ASN A 133 -8.77 -15.29 -11.61
C ASN A 133 -7.65 -15.35 -10.57
N PHE A 134 -7.62 -14.39 -9.64
CA PHE A 134 -6.55 -14.22 -8.65
C PHE A 134 -7.09 -14.03 -7.23
N GLY A 135 -8.27 -14.63 -6.97
CA GLY A 135 -9.02 -14.42 -5.73
C GLY A 135 -8.21 -14.66 -4.45
N GLU A 136 -7.29 -15.62 -4.45
CA GLU A 136 -6.47 -15.89 -3.27
C GLU A 136 -5.68 -14.68 -2.77
N PHE A 137 -5.10 -13.90 -3.68
CA PHE A 137 -4.32 -12.71 -3.33
C PHE A 137 -5.18 -11.45 -3.39
N TYR A 138 -5.86 -11.26 -4.50
CA TYR A 138 -6.65 -10.05 -4.76
C TYR A 138 -7.78 -9.88 -3.74
N ASN A 139 -8.57 -10.93 -3.47
CA ASN A 139 -9.66 -10.84 -2.51
C ASN A 139 -9.13 -10.60 -1.10
N ASN A 140 -8.04 -11.28 -0.70
CA ASN A 140 -7.41 -11.04 0.59
C ASN A 140 -6.96 -9.59 0.77
N GLN A 141 -6.40 -8.95 -0.27
CA GLN A 141 -6.01 -7.55 -0.22
C GLN A 141 -7.23 -6.63 0.00
N VAL A 142 -8.36 -6.93 -0.64
CA VAL A 142 -9.60 -6.16 -0.48
C VAL A 142 -10.24 -6.41 0.89
N GLU A 143 -10.35 -7.68 1.30
CA GLU A 143 -11.00 -8.10 2.56
C GLU A 143 -10.36 -7.48 3.81
N HIS A 144 -9.02 -7.31 3.79
CA HIS A 144 -8.26 -6.81 4.94
C HIS A 144 -7.93 -5.32 4.87
N ALA A 145 -8.36 -4.62 3.83
CA ALA A 145 -8.15 -3.18 3.73
C ALA A 145 -8.97 -2.41 4.76
N SER A 146 -8.41 -1.36 5.35
CA SER A 146 -9.15 -0.35 6.11
C SER A 146 -9.68 0.79 5.22
N LEU A 147 -9.07 0.94 4.04
CA LEU A 147 -9.45 1.90 3.01
C LEU A 147 -9.18 1.31 1.63
N ILE A 148 -10.11 1.45 0.71
CA ILE A 148 -9.97 1.04 -0.69
C ILE A 148 -9.92 2.27 -1.57
N VAL A 149 -8.90 2.37 -2.43
CA VAL A 149 -8.74 3.50 -3.36
C VAL A 149 -8.79 2.97 -4.79
N LEU A 150 -9.79 3.41 -5.57
CA LEU A 150 -9.90 3.03 -6.97
C LEU A 150 -8.92 3.83 -7.83
N SER A 151 -8.15 3.15 -8.66
CA SER A 151 -7.43 3.76 -9.76
C SER A 151 -8.21 3.58 -11.06
N ARG A 152 -8.00 4.50 -12.01
CA ARG A 152 -8.63 4.48 -13.35
C ARG A 152 -10.17 4.49 -13.33
N SER A 153 -10.77 5.01 -12.26
CA SER A 153 -12.22 5.13 -12.12
C SER A 153 -12.84 6.06 -13.16
N GLN A 154 -12.10 7.09 -13.59
CA GLN A 154 -12.52 8.03 -14.65
C GLN A 154 -12.72 7.38 -16.01
N ASP A 155 -12.15 6.22 -16.24
CA ASP A 155 -12.22 5.49 -17.52
C ASP A 155 -13.42 4.54 -17.59
N LEU A 156 -14.25 4.50 -16.55
CA LEU A 156 -15.41 3.60 -16.46
C LEU A 156 -16.71 4.31 -16.77
N THR A 157 -17.66 3.56 -17.35
CA THR A 157 -19.06 3.98 -17.35
C THR A 157 -19.65 3.82 -15.95
N GLU A 158 -20.77 4.52 -15.67
CA GLU A 158 -21.48 4.39 -14.39
C GLU A 158 -21.86 2.93 -14.08
N PHE A 159 -22.26 2.17 -15.10
CA PHE A 159 -22.59 0.75 -14.95
C PHE A 159 -21.37 -0.07 -14.52
N GLN A 160 -20.22 0.12 -15.17
CA GLN A 160 -18.98 -0.58 -14.83
C GLN A 160 -18.47 -0.20 -13.44
N LEU A 161 -18.56 1.08 -13.08
CA LEU A 161 -18.21 1.54 -11.73
C LEU A 161 -19.10 0.89 -10.67
N LYS A 162 -20.42 0.85 -10.93
CA LYS A 162 -21.36 0.17 -10.03
C LYS A 162 -21.04 -1.31 -9.87
N GLU A 163 -20.79 -2.03 -10.97
CA GLU A 163 -20.39 -3.45 -10.93
C GLU A 163 -19.11 -3.65 -10.07
N CYS A 164 -18.12 -2.78 -10.26
CA CYS A 164 -16.89 -2.82 -9.46
C CYS A 164 -17.19 -2.62 -7.97
N LEU A 165 -17.99 -1.61 -7.62
CA LEU A 165 -18.38 -1.33 -6.24
C LEU A 165 -19.17 -2.48 -5.61
N ASP A 166 -20.09 -3.11 -6.35
CA ASP A 166 -20.88 -4.23 -5.85
C ASP A 166 -19.97 -5.44 -5.55
N ILE A 167 -18.96 -5.70 -6.38
CA ILE A 167 -17.95 -6.75 -6.14
C ILE A 167 -17.13 -6.43 -4.88
N LEU A 168 -16.61 -5.21 -4.75
CA LEU A 168 -15.77 -4.82 -3.63
C LEU A 168 -16.53 -4.84 -2.30
N LYS A 169 -17.77 -4.35 -2.30
CA LYS A 169 -18.65 -4.41 -1.13
C LYS A 169 -19.04 -5.83 -0.74
N GLY A 170 -19.07 -6.75 -1.70
CA GLY A 170 -19.27 -8.17 -1.42
C GLY A 170 -18.08 -8.83 -0.72
N LEU A 171 -16.87 -8.27 -0.86
CA LEU A 171 -15.64 -8.73 -0.20
C LEU A 171 -15.37 -7.97 1.10
N ASN A 172 -15.68 -6.66 1.13
CA ASN A 172 -15.41 -5.78 2.26
C ASN A 172 -16.51 -4.72 2.35
N ASP A 173 -17.47 -4.91 3.25
CA ASP A 173 -18.67 -4.08 3.40
C ASP A 173 -18.50 -2.93 4.40
N HIS A 174 -17.41 -2.94 5.18
CA HIS A 174 -17.17 -1.98 6.26
C HIS A 174 -16.19 -0.86 5.91
N SER A 175 -15.30 -1.08 4.94
CA SER A 175 -14.28 -0.09 4.61
C SER A 175 -14.77 0.94 3.59
N PRO A 176 -14.41 2.23 3.74
CA PRO A 176 -14.72 3.25 2.75
C PRO A 176 -14.01 2.95 1.44
N ILE A 177 -14.65 3.37 0.32
CA ILE A 177 -14.12 3.22 -1.03
C ILE A 177 -14.03 4.60 -1.66
N ILE A 178 -12.82 5.07 -1.95
CA ILE A 178 -12.58 6.31 -2.69
C ILE A 178 -12.68 6.01 -4.18
N THR A 179 -13.65 6.66 -4.84
CA THR A 179 -13.92 6.51 -6.28
C THR A 179 -13.48 7.73 -7.09
N THR A 180 -13.07 8.80 -6.43
CA THR A 180 -12.65 10.05 -7.05
C THR A 180 -11.45 9.81 -7.97
N ALA A 181 -11.51 10.34 -9.19
CA ALA A 181 -10.38 10.30 -10.11
C ALA A 181 -9.15 11.00 -9.51
N TRP A 182 -7.99 10.43 -9.69
CA TRP A 182 -6.78 10.88 -8.97
C TRP A 182 -6.28 12.27 -9.35
N ASP A 183 -6.65 12.77 -10.52
CA ASP A 183 -6.43 14.17 -10.93
C ASP A 183 -7.28 15.17 -10.14
N LYS A 184 -8.37 14.70 -9.54
CA LYS A 184 -9.32 15.48 -8.72
C LYS A 184 -9.22 15.16 -7.23
N LEU A 185 -8.52 14.07 -6.88
CA LEU A 185 -8.30 13.67 -5.50
C LEU A 185 -7.21 14.56 -4.90
N ASN A 186 -7.52 15.22 -3.79
CA ASN A 186 -6.53 15.93 -3.01
C ASN A 186 -5.89 14.91 -2.03
N GLY A 187 -4.57 14.89 -1.92
CA GLY A 187 -3.88 14.00 -1.00
C GLY A 187 -4.19 14.23 0.49
N LEU A 188 -4.95 15.27 0.81
CA LEU A 188 -5.46 15.56 2.16
C LEU A 188 -6.86 15.00 2.41
N ASP A 189 -7.55 14.48 1.36
CA ASP A 189 -8.87 13.84 1.46
C ASP A 189 -8.74 12.39 1.96
#